data_03822f40a1a82313feb894c939bdefe9
#
_entry.id   03822f40a1a82313feb894c939bdefe9
#
_cell.length_a   1.000
_cell.length_b   1.000
_cell.length_c   1.000
_cell.angle_alpha   90.00
_cell.angle_beta   90.00
_cell.angle_gamma   90.00
#
_symmetry.space_group_name_H-M   'P 1'
#
loop_
_entity.id
_entity.type
_entity.pdbx_description
1 polymer ?
#
loop_
_entity_poly.entity_id
_entity_poly.type
_entity_poly.pdbx_seq_one_letter_code
_entity_poly.pdbx_strand_id
1 'polypeptide(L)'
;MAKDIVEPETSIHESISYDDSIPILVQKITNENMMTLSNTVKLLSMDALEKAVDLIINADKIEFFGVGASGYTALDAKYKFLRLGLKVDANLDAHIQAISAVNLGERDVAVGISFSGSTKDTVETCRLAKNSGAKVICITNYARSPITSVADIVLLTAAKETPLRSGALTSKIAQLHLLDILYTAVAIKMRDKALQGLNKTAKAVLDKLY
;
A
#
# COMPACT_ATOMS: atom_id res chain seq x y z
N MET A 1 0.27 -18.86 23.56
CA MET A 1 -0.53 -18.78 22.34
C MET A 1 0.30 -18.76 21.06
N ALA A 2 1.33 -19.54 20.98
CA ALA A 2 2.15 -19.70 19.76
C ALA A 2 2.23 -21.17 19.28
N LYS A 3 1.36 -22.04 19.84
CA LYS A 3 1.39 -23.49 19.51
C LYS A 3 0.38 -23.90 18.43
N ASP A 4 -0.53 -23.01 18.03
CA ASP A 4 -1.56 -23.35 17.02
C ASP A 4 -1.13 -23.02 15.59
N ILE A 5 0.16 -22.69 15.37
CA ILE A 5 0.70 -22.26 14.08
C ILE A 5 1.32 -23.43 13.26
N VAL A 6 1.41 -24.62 13.84
CA VAL A 6 2.12 -25.75 13.22
C VAL A 6 1.27 -27.01 13.22
N GLU A 7 0.12 -26.99 12.56
CA GLU A 7 -0.41 -28.20 11.96
C GLU A 7 -0.01 -28.25 10.47
N PRO A 8 0.44 -29.40 9.97
CA PRO A 8 0.75 -29.57 8.55
C PRO A 8 -0.57 -29.56 7.76
N GLU A 9 -1.04 -28.37 7.39
CA GLU A 9 -2.15 -28.26 6.46
C GLU A 9 -1.69 -28.55 5.04
N THR A 10 -2.48 -29.31 4.34
CA THR A 10 -2.30 -29.80 2.97
C THR A 10 -2.55 -28.72 1.91
N SER A 11 -2.52 -27.43 2.27
CA SER A 11 -2.78 -26.34 1.33
C SER A 11 -1.79 -25.19 1.45
N ILE A 12 -1.37 -24.64 0.33
CA ILE A 12 -0.51 -23.43 0.23
C ILE A 12 -1.35 -22.17 0.48
N HIS A 13 -2.64 -22.20 0.19
CA HIS A 13 -3.62 -21.13 0.35
C HIS A 13 -4.96 -21.75 0.73
N GLU A 14 -5.87 -21.02 1.40
CA GLU A 14 -7.17 -21.53 1.87
C GLU A 14 -7.97 -22.28 0.78
N SER A 15 -7.85 -21.85 -0.48
CA SER A 15 -8.59 -22.42 -1.62
C SER A 15 -7.76 -23.36 -2.51
N ILE A 16 -6.43 -23.47 -2.31
CA ILE A 16 -5.51 -24.19 -3.19
C ILE A 16 -5.08 -25.50 -2.54
N SER A 17 -5.32 -26.64 -3.23
CA SER A 17 -4.88 -27.98 -2.84
C SER A 17 -3.62 -28.38 -3.62
N TYR A 18 -2.79 -29.26 -3.03
CA TYR A 18 -1.67 -29.90 -3.74
C TYR A 18 -2.11 -30.77 -4.93
N ASP A 19 -3.37 -31.22 -4.94
CA ASP A 19 -3.94 -32.03 -6.02
C ASP A 19 -4.57 -31.19 -7.15
N ASP A 20 -4.53 -29.85 -7.04
CA ASP A 20 -5.08 -28.98 -8.08
C ASP A 20 -4.26 -29.06 -9.37
N SER A 21 -4.93 -29.36 -10.48
CA SER A 21 -4.29 -29.24 -11.80
C SER A 21 -4.02 -27.77 -12.15
N ILE A 22 -3.07 -27.51 -13.04
CA ILE A 22 -2.73 -26.13 -13.48
C ILE A 22 -3.97 -25.35 -13.96
N PRO A 23 -4.87 -25.90 -14.80
CA PRO A 23 -6.09 -25.18 -15.19
C PRO A 23 -6.99 -24.79 -14.00
N ILE A 24 -7.14 -25.69 -13.01
CA ILE A 24 -7.91 -25.41 -11.79
C ILE A 24 -7.24 -24.32 -10.98
N LEU A 25 -5.92 -24.37 -10.81
CA LEU A 25 -5.14 -23.36 -10.12
C LEU A 25 -5.31 -21.96 -10.75
N VAL A 26 -5.23 -21.87 -12.08
CA VAL A 26 -5.44 -20.61 -12.81
C VAL A 26 -6.83 -20.03 -12.51
N GLN A 27 -7.88 -20.85 -12.54
CA GLN A 27 -9.23 -20.40 -12.23
C GLN A 27 -9.39 -19.94 -10.77
N LYS A 28 -8.87 -20.72 -9.82
CA LYS A 28 -8.94 -20.42 -8.39
C LYS A 28 -8.26 -19.08 -8.07
N ILE A 29 -7.02 -18.89 -8.52
CA ILE A 29 -6.26 -17.64 -8.27
C ILE A 29 -6.98 -16.44 -8.92
N THR A 30 -7.46 -16.60 -10.16
CA THR A 30 -8.17 -15.52 -10.86
C THR A 30 -9.43 -15.12 -10.10
N ASN A 31 -10.26 -16.09 -9.71
CA ASN A 31 -11.50 -15.84 -8.97
C ASN A 31 -11.24 -15.20 -7.61
N GLU A 32 -10.23 -15.67 -6.88
CA GLU A 32 -9.84 -15.10 -5.59
C GLU A 32 -9.42 -13.62 -5.72
N ASN A 33 -8.61 -13.32 -6.73
CA ASN A 33 -8.20 -11.94 -7.02
C ASN A 33 -9.40 -11.05 -7.36
N MET A 34 -10.31 -11.51 -8.22
CA MET A 34 -11.54 -10.78 -8.58
C MET A 34 -12.41 -10.50 -7.35
N MET A 35 -12.61 -11.50 -6.50
CA MET A 35 -13.36 -11.35 -5.25
C MET A 35 -12.68 -10.36 -4.29
N THR A 36 -11.37 -10.45 -4.15
CA THR A 36 -10.57 -9.55 -3.30
C THR A 36 -10.69 -8.10 -3.76
N LEU A 37 -10.59 -7.82 -5.05
CA LEU A 37 -10.78 -6.49 -5.61
C LEU A 37 -12.20 -5.97 -5.35
N SER A 38 -13.22 -6.76 -5.67
CA SER A 38 -14.62 -6.41 -5.44
C SER A 38 -14.91 -6.10 -3.96
N ASN A 39 -14.41 -6.92 -3.05
CA ASN A 39 -14.62 -6.75 -1.61
C ASN A 39 -13.84 -5.53 -1.08
N THR A 40 -12.65 -5.25 -1.60
CA THR A 40 -11.88 -4.05 -1.25
C THR A 40 -12.66 -2.79 -1.61
N VAL A 41 -13.25 -2.73 -2.83
CA VAL A 41 -14.07 -1.58 -3.25
C VAL A 41 -15.30 -1.40 -2.35
N LYS A 42 -15.96 -2.49 -1.93
CA LYS A 42 -17.11 -2.43 -1.01
C LYS A 42 -16.78 -1.91 0.38
N LEU A 43 -15.54 -2.15 0.86
CA LEU A 43 -15.06 -1.67 2.17
C LEU A 43 -14.51 -0.25 2.13
N LEU A 44 -14.16 0.26 0.96
CA LEU A 44 -13.49 1.54 0.82
C LEU A 44 -14.45 2.69 1.19
N SER A 45 -14.08 3.46 2.21
CA SER A 45 -14.76 4.70 2.58
C SER A 45 -14.42 5.80 1.58
N MET A 46 -15.41 6.31 0.87
CA MET A 46 -15.21 7.42 -0.08
C MET A 46 -14.75 8.69 0.63
N ASP A 47 -15.30 9.01 1.80
CA ASP A 47 -14.85 10.15 2.63
C ASP A 47 -13.38 10.02 3.03
N ALA A 48 -12.94 8.83 3.46
CA ALA A 48 -11.55 8.59 3.79
C ALA A 48 -10.64 8.70 2.55
N LEU A 49 -11.08 8.19 1.41
CA LEU A 49 -10.33 8.30 0.15
C LEU A 49 -10.20 9.76 -0.30
N GLU A 50 -11.28 10.54 -0.27
CA GLU A 50 -11.26 11.96 -0.63
C GLU A 50 -10.32 12.76 0.27
N LYS A 51 -10.36 12.53 1.59
CA LYS A 51 -9.43 13.15 2.55
C LYS A 51 -7.98 12.75 2.28
N ALA A 52 -7.71 11.48 1.94
CA ALA A 52 -6.37 11.02 1.59
C ALA A 52 -5.85 11.70 0.32
N VAL A 53 -6.71 11.84 -0.71
CA VAL A 53 -6.39 12.57 -1.94
C VAL A 53 -6.04 14.03 -1.63
N ASP A 54 -6.82 14.70 -0.77
CA ASP A 54 -6.57 16.09 -0.40
C ASP A 54 -5.27 16.28 0.37
N LEU A 55 -4.96 15.40 1.30
CA LEU A 55 -3.67 15.42 2.01
C LEU A 55 -2.49 15.26 1.02
N ILE A 56 -2.57 14.30 0.11
CA ILE A 56 -1.49 14.01 -0.86
C ILE A 56 -1.25 15.19 -1.80
N ILE A 57 -2.31 15.83 -2.31
CA ILE A 57 -2.17 16.96 -3.25
C ILE A 57 -1.53 18.18 -2.60
N ASN A 58 -1.80 18.40 -1.31
CA ASN A 58 -1.32 19.55 -0.56
C ASN A 58 0.00 19.29 0.19
N ALA A 59 0.53 18.07 0.13
CA ALA A 59 1.79 17.73 0.81
C ALA A 59 3.01 18.35 0.12
N ASP A 60 3.95 18.81 0.93
CA ASP A 60 5.28 19.21 0.44
C ASP A 60 6.12 17.99 0.09
N LYS A 61 6.00 16.91 0.86
CA LYS A 61 6.66 15.61 0.65
C LYS A 61 5.73 14.47 1.06
N ILE A 62 5.84 13.35 0.37
CA ILE A 62 5.11 12.12 0.67
C ILE A 62 6.12 10.99 0.86
N GLU A 63 6.01 10.27 1.97
CA GLU A 63 6.84 9.09 2.24
C GLU A 63 5.96 7.85 2.36
N PHE A 64 6.29 6.81 1.59
CA PHE A 64 5.64 5.51 1.68
C PHE A 64 6.50 4.56 2.51
N PHE A 65 5.91 3.96 3.54
CA PHE A 65 6.55 3.04 4.47
C PHE A 65 5.93 1.64 4.39
N GLY A 66 6.76 0.63 4.41
CA GLY A 66 6.36 -0.76 4.42
C GLY A 66 7.56 -1.68 4.37
N VAL A 67 7.41 -2.91 4.82
CA VAL A 67 8.48 -3.92 4.80
C VAL A 67 8.00 -5.20 4.10
N GLY A 68 8.93 -6.03 3.64
CA GLY A 68 8.61 -7.23 2.89
C GLY A 68 7.79 -6.92 1.62
N ALA A 69 6.73 -7.67 1.36
CA ALA A 69 5.86 -7.49 0.20
C ALA A 69 5.23 -6.09 0.15
N SER A 70 4.84 -5.52 1.30
CA SER A 70 4.31 -4.15 1.39
C SER A 70 5.36 -3.08 1.09
N GLY A 71 6.64 -3.36 1.32
CA GLY A 71 7.74 -2.48 0.92
C GLY A 71 7.84 -2.35 -0.60
N TYR A 72 7.68 -3.45 -1.34
CA TYR A 72 7.62 -3.39 -2.81
C TYR A 72 6.38 -2.67 -3.31
N THR A 73 5.26 -2.76 -2.59
CA THR A 73 4.06 -1.95 -2.88
C THR A 73 4.33 -0.46 -2.65
N ALA A 74 5.09 -0.11 -1.61
CA ALA A 74 5.52 1.27 -1.35
C ALA A 74 6.43 1.81 -2.48
N LEU A 75 7.34 0.98 -3.01
CA LEU A 75 8.19 1.36 -4.16
C LEU A 75 7.37 1.56 -5.45
N ASP A 76 6.33 0.74 -5.69
CA ASP A 76 5.41 0.92 -6.81
C ASP A 76 4.65 2.25 -6.67
N ALA A 77 4.16 2.57 -5.47
CA ALA A 77 3.54 3.85 -5.19
C ALA A 77 4.51 5.02 -5.45
N LYS A 78 5.75 4.95 -4.94
CA LYS A 78 6.78 5.95 -5.25
C LYS A 78 6.94 6.16 -6.74
N TYR A 79 7.08 5.08 -7.52
CA TYR A 79 7.22 5.17 -8.98
C TYR A 79 6.05 5.92 -9.61
N LYS A 80 4.81 5.55 -9.26
CA LYS A 80 3.60 6.15 -9.83
C LYS A 80 3.46 7.63 -9.47
N PHE A 81 3.58 7.98 -8.19
CA PHE A 81 3.38 9.35 -7.71
C PHE A 81 4.50 10.31 -8.13
N LEU A 82 5.75 9.84 -8.26
CA LEU A 82 6.84 10.63 -8.88
C LEU A 82 6.49 11.07 -10.30
N ARG A 83 5.78 10.24 -11.07
CA ARG A 83 5.35 10.58 -12.42
C ARG A 83 4.39 11.75 -12.49
N LEU A 84 3.62 12.01 -11.44
CA LEU A 84 2.76 13.19 -11.33
C LEU A 84 3.54 14.48 -10.99
N GLY A 85 4.85 14.38 -10.75
CA GLY A 85 5.69 15.50 -10.36
C GLY A 85 5.66 15.81 -8.87
N LEU A 86 5.09 14.92 -8.05
CA LEU A 86 5.09 15.03 -6.58
C LEU A 86 6.45 14.65 -6.01
N LYS A 87 6.81 15.24 -4.87
CA LYS A 87 8.00 14.86 -4.11
C LYS A 87 7.67 13.64 -3.26
N VAL A 88 8.09 12.49 -3.73
CA VAL A 88 7.75 11.20 -3.11
C VAL A 88 8.99 10.39 -2.87
N ASP A 89 9.07 9.70 -1.73
CA ASP A 89 10.10 8.70 -1.49
C ASP A 89 9.53 7.41 -0.86
N ALA A 90 10.29 6.33 -0.97
CA ALA A 90 10.09 5.05 -0.30
C ALA A 90 11.41 4.29 -0.27
N ASN A 91 11.66 3.55 0.80
CA ASN A 91 12.85 2.72 0.96
C ASN A 91 12.47 1.36 1.57
N LEU A 92 13.26 0.31 1.29
CA LEU A 92 13.05 -1.03 1.85
C LEU A 92 13.73 -1.23 3.20
N ASP A 93 14.77 -0.45 3.48
CA ASP A 93 15.52 -0.54 4.73
C ASP A 93 14.74 0.15 5.86
N ALA A 94 14.44 -0.59 6.92
CA ALA A 94 13.64 -0.10 8.05
C ALA A 94 14.36 1.02 8.84
N HIS A 95 15.69 1.02 8.90
CA HIS A 95 16.44 2.10 9.53
C HIS A 95 16.34 3.40 8.74
N ILE A 96 16.47 3.31 7.41
CA ILE A 96 16.29 4.48 6.54
C ILE A 96 14.87 5.01 6.63
N GLN A 97 13.86 4.12 6.68
CA GLN A 97 12.46 4.55 6.89
C GLN A 97 12.30 5.33 8.20
N ALA A 98 12.86 4.83 9.31
CA ALA A 98 12.79 5.50 10.61
C ALA A 98 13.51 6.85 10.60
N ILE A 99 14.70 6.94 9.98
CA ILE A 99 15.46 8.18 9.82
C ILE A 99 14.68 9.19 8.96
N SER A 100 14.04 8.73 7.88
CA SER A 100 13.21 9.59 7.03
C SER A 100 11.98 10.11 7.77
N ALA A 101 11.32 9.25 8.54
CA ALA A 101 10.10 9.56 9.27
C ALA A 101 10.28 10.70 10.29
N VAL A 102 11.41 10.73 11.03
CA VAL A 102 11.68 11.79 12.00
C VAL A 102 12.03 13.15 11.38
N ASN A 103 12.32 13.17 10.08
CA ASN A 103 12.59 14.38 9.31
C ASN A 103 11.35 14.93 8.57
N LEU A 104 10.18 14.28 8.71
CA LEU A 104 8.92 14.82 8.20
C LEU A 104 8.37 15.91 9.12
N GLY A 105 7.49 16.74 8.59
CA GLY A 105 6.87 17.86 9.30
C GLY A 105 5.38 17.99 9.00
N GLU A 106 4.77 19.07 9.52
CA GLU A 106 3.31 19.31 9.50
C GLU A 106 2.69 19.34 8.08
N ARG A 107 3.49 19.66 7.06
CA ARG A 107 3.05 19.71 5.67
C ARG A 107 3.38 18.45 4.87
N ASP A 108 3.91 17.43 5.54
CA ASP A 108 4.27 16.18 4.91
C ASP A 108 3.23 15.08 5.21
N VAL A 109 3.22 14.06 4.36
CA VAL A 109 2.33 12.92 4.48
C VAL A 109 3.15 11.64 4.53
N ALA A 110 2.90 10.83 5.56
CA ALA A 110 3.38 9.47 5.69
C ALA A 110 2.29 8.48 5.28
N VAL A 111 2.59 7.54 4.41
CA VAL A 111 1.66 6.47 4.00
C VAL A 111 2.22 5.13 4.43
N GLY A 112 1.68 4.56 5.50
CA GLY A 112 2.08 3.24 6.01
C GLY A 112 1.29 2.12 5.34
N ILE A 113 2.00 1.15 4.76
CA ILE A 113 1.39 -0.01 4.09
C ILE A 113 1.74 -1.26 4.90
N SER A 114 0.72 -1.89 5.48
CA SER A 114 0.88 -3.13 6.25
C SER A 114 -0.39 -3.97 6.17
N PHE A 115 -0.32 -5.15 5.55
CA PHE A 115 -1.47 -6.06 5.46
C PHE A 115 -2.05 -6.38 6.83
N SER A 116 -1.24 -6.87 7.77
CA SER A 116 -1.67 -7.20 9.13
C SER A 116 -1.96 -5.97 10.01
N GLY A 117 -1.45 -4.80 9.62
CA GLY A 117 -1.47 -3.60 10.44
C GLY A 117 -0.65 -3.71 11.74
N SER A 118 0.13 -4.79 11.90
CA SER A 118 0.86 -5.14 13.12
C SER A 118 2.36 -5.27 12.93
N THR A 119 2.87 -5.00 11.72
CA THR A 119 4.31 -5.04 11.44
C THR A 119 5.01 -3.95 12.23
N LYS A 120 5.83 -4.34 13.21
CA LYS A 120 6.44 -3.44 14.19
C LYS A 120 7.15 -2.27 13.52
N ASP A 121 8.04 -2.54 12.58
CA ASP A 121 8.82 -1.50 11.90
C ASP A 121 7.93 -0.46 11.22
N THR A 122 6.91 -0.91 10.48
CA THR A 122 5.97 0.02 9.80
C THR A 122 5.15 0.84 10.79
N VAL A 123 4.66 0.21 11.87
CA VAL A 123 3.88 0.91 12.90
C VAL A 123 4.72 1.96 13.61
N GLU A 124 5.94 1.60 14.04
CA GLU A 124 6.84 2.54 14.73
C GLU A 124 7.27 3.68 13.80
N THR A 125 7.58 3.39 12.54
CA THR A 125 7.93 4.42 11.55
C THR A 125 6.77 5.40 11.34
N CYS A 126 5.53 4.92 11.21
CA CYS A 126 4.35 5.79 11.16
C CYS A 126 4.17 6.63 12.43
N ARG A 127 4.47 6.05 13.61
CA ARG A 127 4.41 6.78 14.89
C ARG A 127 5.47 7.89 14.96
N LEU A 128 6.69 7.61 14.50
CA LEU A 128 7.76 8.61 14.40
C LEU A 128 7.34 9.76 13.48
N ALA A 129 6.80 9.46 12.28
CA ALA A 129 6.30 10.48 11.36
C ALA A 129 5.21 11.34 11.99
N LYS A 130 4.24 10.71 12.68
CA LYS A 130 3.18 11.44 13.37
C LYS A 130 3.70 12.35 14.49
N ASN A 131 4.65 11.86 15.28
CA ASN A 131 5.27 12.63 16.36
C ASN A 131 6.08 13.83 15.82
N SER A 132 6.57 13.74 14.59
CA SER A 132 7.25 14.83 13.88
C SER A 132 6.28 15.83 13.23
N GLY A 133 4.96 15.61 13.35
CA GLY A 133 3.92 16.50 12.86
C GLY A 133 3.26 16.06 11.55
N ALA A 134 3.79 15.07 10.84
CA ALA A 134 3.24 14.60 9.56
C ALA A 134 1.85 13.99 9.73
N LYS A 135 1.01 14.13 8.70
CA LYS A 135 -0.26 13.40 8.61
C LYS A 135 -0.01 11.97 8.18
N VAL A 136 -0.68 11.01 8.84
CA VAL A 136 -0.48 9.59 8.60
C VAL A 136 -1.71 8.97 7.94
N ILE A 137 -1.51 8.40 6.75
CA ILE A 137 -2.48 7.54 6.06
C ILE A 137 -2.00 6.10 6.25
N CYS A 138 -2.88 5.14 6.54
CA CYS A 138 -2.52 3.74 6.49
C CYS A 138 -3.37 2.94 5.51
N ILE A 139 -2.73 1.96 4.85
CA ILE A 139 -3.36 0.95 4.01
C ILE A 139 -3.19 -0.39 4.72
N THR A 140 -4.30 -1.00 5.14
CA THR A 140 -4.28 -2.24 5.92
C THR A 140 -5.54 -3.08 5.66
N ASN A 141 -5.47 -4.38 5.99
CA ASN A 141 -6.63 -5.28 5.89
C ASN A 141 -7.50 -5.28 7.18
N TYR A 142 -6.98 -4.78 8.29
CA TYR A 142 -7.63 -4.89 9.59
C TYR A 142 -7.96 -3.51 10.16
N ALA A 143 -9.28 -3.24 10.29
CA ALA A 143 -9.80 -1.97 10.81
C ALA A 143 -9.40 -1.70 12.27
N ARG A 144 -9.06 -2.76 13.02
CA ARG A 144 -8.57 -2.66 14.40
C ARG A 144 -7.19 -3.30 14.48
N SER A 145 -6.16 -2.51 14.34
CA SER A 145 -4.76 -2.96 14.36
C SER A 145 -3.86 -1.86 14.90
N PRO A 146 -2.62 -2.16 15.31
CA PRO A 146 -1.70 -1.16 15.81
C PRO A 146 -1.49 0.05 14.88
N ILE A 147 -1.42 -0.15 13.56
CA ILE A 147 -1.21 0.95 12.61
C ILE A 147 -2.42 1.88 12.56
N THR A 148 -3.65 1.36 12.69
CA THR A 148 -4.87 2.19 12.64
C THR A 148 -5.01 3.10 13.85
N SER A 149 -4.38 2.77 14.99
CA SER A 149 -4.33 3.66 16.16
C SER A 149 -3.38 4.85 16.00
N VAL A 150 -2.47 4.77 15.04
CA VAL A 150 -1.51 5.83 14.72
C VAL A 150 -2.01 6.71 13.58
N ALA A 151 -2.73 6.13 12.62
CA ALA A 151 -3.16 6.81 11.40
C ALA A 151 -4.23 7.88 11.64
N ASP A 152 -4.17 8.97 10.86
CA ASP A 152 -5.23 9.98 10.75
C ASP A 152 -6.31 9.52 9.76
N ILE A 153 -5.90 8.77 8.72
CA ILE A 153 -6.81 8.20 7.71
C ILE A 153 -6.49 6.71 7.55
N VAL A 154 -7.54 5.89 7.52
CA VAL A 154 -7.44 4.45 7.33
C VAL A 154 -8.12 4.06 6.01
N LEU A 155 -7.36 3.46 5.11
CA LEU A 155 -7.84 2.88 3.87
C LEU A 155 -7.77 1.34 3.98
N LEU A 156 -8.92 0.69 3.89
CA LEU A 156 -9.02 -0.76 4.09
C LEU A 156 -8.96 -1.55 2.79
N THR A 157 -8.25 -2.66 2.83
CA THR A 157 -8.30 -3.73 1.83
C THR A 157 -9.05 -4.94 2.38
N ALA A 158 -9.49 -5.86 1.52
CA ALA A 158 -10.28 -7.03 1.90
C ALA A 158 -9.70 -8.33 1.31
N ALA A 159 -8.43 -8.59 1.56
CA ALA A 159 -7.81 -9.84 1.14
C ALA A 159 -8.00 -10.94 2.21
N LYS A 160 -8.27 -12.15 1.76
CA LYS A 160 -8.35 -13.34 2.60
C LYS A 160 -7.00 -14.07 2.55
N GLU A 161 -6.06 -13.62 3.36
CA GLU A 161 -4.75 -14.25 3.49
C GLU A 161 -4.34 -14.36 4.95
N THR A 162 -3.62 -15.42 5.29
CA THR A 162 -2.93 -15.48 6.56
C THR A 162 -1.52 -14.89 6.38
N PRO A 163 -1.05 -14.00 7.27
CA PRO A 163 0.24 -13.31 7.13
C PRO A 163 1.45 -14.22 6.94
N LEU A 164 1.34 -15.50 7.28
CA LEU A 164 2.47 -16.45 7.32
C LEU A 164 2.48 -17.48 6.18
N ARG A 165 1.39 -17.64 5.41
CA ARG A 165 1.24 -18.79 4.51
C ARG A 165 1.25 -18.49 3.01
N SER A 166 0.76 -17.35 2.59
CA SER A 166 0.44 -17.14 1.16
C SER A 166 1.44 -16.32 0.36
N GLY A 167 2.51 -15.83 0.97
CA GLY A 167 3.52 -15.05 0.24
C GLY A 167 3.00 -13.73 -0.35
N ALA A 168 1.92 -13.18 0.17
CA ALA A 168 1.29 -11.93 -0.28
C ALA A 168 0.77 -11.98 -1.72
N LEU A 169 -0.08 -12.96 -2.03
CA LEU A 169 -0.73 -13.09 -3.34
C LEU A 169 -1.85 -12.06 -3.50
N THR A 170 -3.01 -12.31 -2.86
CA THR A 170 -4.22 -11.46 -2.99
C THR A 170 -4.07 -10.14 -2.24
N SER A 171 -3.38 -10.14 -1.09
CA SER A 171 -3.15 -8.92 -0.30
C SER A 171 -2.37 -7.87 -1.08
N LYS A 172 -1.34 -8.28 -1.83
CA LYS A 172 -0.56 -7.36 -2.65
C LYS A 172 -1.40 -6.78 -3.79
N ILE A 173 -2.22 -7.60 -4.45
CA ILE A 173 -3.11 -7.14 -5.53
C ILE A 173 -4.13 -6.13 -4.99
N ALA A 174 -4.71 -6.38 -3.80
CA ALA A 174 -5.62 -5.45 -3.15
C ALA A 174 -4.94 -4.10 -2.83
N GLN A 175 -3.71 -4.13 -2.30
CA GLN A 175 -2.93 -2.93 -2.02
C GLN A 175 -2.60 -2.16 -3.29
N LEU A 176 -2.16 -2.83 -4.36
CA LEU A 176 -1.87 -2.20 -5.65
C LEU A 176 -3.12 -1.57 -6.26
N HIS A 177 -4.25 -2.27 -6.23
CA HIS A 177 -5.53 -1.75 -6.73
C HIS A 177 -5.96 -0.48 -5.99
N LEU A 178 -5.88 -0.48 -4.66
CA LEU A 178 -6.21 0.69 -3.85
C LEU A 178 -5.27 1.87 -4.16
N LEU A 179 -3.98 1.59 -4.35
CA LEU A 179 -3.01 2.61 -4.77
C LEU A 179 -3.29 3.14 -6.18
N ASP A 180 -3.75 2.30 -7.10
CA ASP A 180 -4.14 2.74 -8.45
C ASP A 180 -5.37 3.67 -8.40
N ILE A 181 -6.35 3.36 -7.55
CA ILE A 181 -7.50 4.24 -7.30
C ILE A 181 -7.03 5.59 -6.73
N LEU A 182 -6.20 5.55 -5.68
CA LEU A 182 -5.68 6.75 -5.01
C LEU A 182 -4.83 7.60 -5.97
N TYR A 183 -3.92 6.98 -6.71
CA TYR A 183 -3.10 7.63 -7.73
C TYR A 183 -3.95 8.31 -8.81
N THR A 184 -4.94 7.59 -9.34
CA THR A 184 -5.81 8.10 -10.39
C THR A 184 -6.67 9.27 -9.89
N ALA A 185 -7.21 9.15 -8.67
CA ALA A 185 -7.98 10.22 -8.03
C ALA A 185 -7.13 11.49 -7.80
N VAL A 186 -5.89 11.32 -7.34
CA VAL A 186 -4.92 12.43 -7.20
C VAL A 186 -4.61 13.05 -8.55
N ALA A 187 -4.34 12.26 -9.59
CA ALA A 187 -4.04 12.74 -10.93
C ALA A 187 -5.20 13.55 -11.52
N ILE A 188 -6.44 13.04 -11.39
CA ILE A 188 -7.65 13.74 -11.86
C ILE A 188 -7.83 15.09 -11.12
N LYS A 189 -7.61 15.11 -9.82
CA LYS A 189 -7.79 16.33 -9.01
C LYS A 189 -6.68 17.36 -9.26
N MET A 190 -5.46 16.94 -9.57
CA MET A 190 -4.33 17.80 -9.97
C MET A 190 -4.48 18.38 -11.38
N ARG A 191 -5.27 17.77 -12.27
CA ARG A 191 -5.53 18.23 -13.65
C ARG A 191 -4.25 18.49 -14.45
N ASP A 192 -4.09 19.73 -14.91
CA ASP A 192 -2.95 20.14 -15.77
C ASP A 192 -1.58 19.93 -15.11
N LYS A 193 -1.49 20.06 -13.79
CA LYS A 193 -0.22 19.79 -13.06
C LYS A 193 0.20 18.32 -13.20
N ALA A 194 -0.75 17.39 -13.10
CA ALA A 194 -0.48 15.97 -13.29
C ALA A 194 -0.04 15.68 -14.73
N LEU A 195 -0.71 16.27 -15.73
CA LEU A 195 -0.36 16.11 -17.13
C LEU A 195 1.05 16.68 -17.44
N GLN A 196 1.39 17.82 -16.86
CA GLN A 196 2.75 18.39 -16.97
C GLN A 196 3.80 17.46 -16.35
N GLY A 197 3.54 16.91 -15.16
CA GLY A 197 4.41 15.93 -14.51
C GLY A 197 4.61 14.68 -15.34
N LEU A 198 3.53 14.09 -15.86
CA LEU A 198 3.56 12.92 -16.73
C LEU A 198 4.36 13.18 -18.01
N ASN A 199 4.14 14.30 -18.67
CA ASN A 199 4.87 14.67 -19.90
C ASN A 199 6.36 14.91 -19.62
N LYS A 200 6.70 15.60 -18.53
CA LYS A 200 8.08 15.85 -18.12
C LYS A 200 8.82 14.56 -17.84
N THR A 201 8.22 13.65 -17.07
CA THR A 201 8.84 12.39 -16.71
C THR A 201 8.89 11.40 -17.87
N ALA A 202 7.92 11.42 -18.81
CA ALA A 202 7.97 10.63 -20.02
C ALA A 202 9.15 11.06 -20.90
N LYS A 203 9.35 12.37 -21.11
CA LYS A 203 10.48 12.92 -21.90
C LYS A 203 11.83 12.53 -21.30
N ALA A 204 11.95 12.44 -19.99
CA ALA A 204 13.21 12.08 -19.30
C ALA A 204 13.68 10.64 -19.56
N VAL A 205 12.83 9.78 -20.14
CA VAL A 205 13.16 8.37 -20.42
C VAL A 205 12.99 8.00 -21.90
N LEU A 206 12.69 8.97 -22.76
CA LEU A 206 12.46 8.73 -24.20
C LEU A 206 13.68 8.13 -24.90
N ASP A 207 14.88 8.55 -24.54
CA ASP A 207 16.15 8.07 -25.06
C ASP A 207 16.52 6.66 -24.62
N LYS A 208 15.75 6.07 -23.71
CA LYS A 208 15.90 4.69 -23.22
C LYS A 208 14.99 3.68 -23.94
N LEU A 209 14.22 4.15 -24.90
CA LEU A 209 13.39 3.31 -25.77
C LEU A 209 14.15 3.03 -27.08
N TYR A 210 14.04 1.79 -27.61
CA TYR A 210 14.55 1.42 -28.93
C TYR A 210 13.61 1.92 -30.02
#